data_cb4d5fa66d3e08856405d30f484bf2d2
#
_entry.id   cb4d5fa66d3e08856405d30f484bf2d2
#
_cell.length_a   1.000
_cell.length_b   1.000
_cell.length_c   1.000
_cell.angle_alpha   90.00
_cell.angle_beta   90.00
_cell.angle_gamma   90.00
#
_symmetry.space_group_name_H-M   'P 1'
#
loop_
_entity.id
_entity.type
_entity.pdbx_description
1 polymer ?
#
loop_
_entity_poly.entity_id
_entity_poly.type
_entity_poly.pdbx_seq_one_letter_code
_entity_poly.pdbx_strand_id
1 'polypeptide(L)'
;YEDLKDNQALLTVAYWSSQIGLLRFFPESFYIKNPTLTESERQQYKLLAYKLLISRAMLHESRMVKENAKKVPSNINPKIPTLLLVSNGKGTGFSQSEWQHFAEKFASEQANVKVIYMDAPHDLYHYQSNEIVSQIEDFLKSN
;
A
#
# COMPACT_ATOMS: atom_id res chain seq x y z
N TYR A 1 2.56 17.06 -0.28
CA TYR A 1 3.78 16.23 -0.05
C TYR A 1 4.45 16.57 1.28
N GLU A 2 4.19 17.76 1.84
CA GLU A 2 4.75 18.17 3.14
C GLU A 2 4.20 17.32 4.29
N ASP A 3 2.97 16.82 4.13
CA ASP A 3 2.28 16.00 5.14
C ASP A 3 2.75 14.53 5.19
N LEU A 4 3.63 14.10 4.28
CA LEU A 4 4.20 12.76 4.33
C LEU A 4 5.11 12.63 5.56
N LYS A 5 4.66 11.82 6.52
CA LYS A 5 5.43 11.55 7.75
C LYS A 5 6.79 10.94 7.40
N ASP A 6 7.83 11.49 7.96
CA ASP A 6 9.18 10.94 7.82
C ASP A 6 9.38 9.79 8.81
N ASN A 7 9.19 8.57 8.33
CA ASN A 7 9.36 7.34 9.11
C ASN A 7 10.74 6.69 8.89
N GLN A 8 11.72 7.40 8.32
CA GLN A 8 13.01 6.82 7.93
C GLN A 8 13.81 6.28 9.11
N ALA A 9 13.79 6.98 10.24
CA ALA A 9 14.46 6.51 11.46
C ALA A 9 13.86 5.18 11.93
N LEU A 10 12.52 5.09 11.97
CA LEU A 10 11.81 3.87 12.36
C LEU A 10 12.11 2.72 11.39
N LEU A 11 12.06 2.97 10.08
CA LEU A 11 12.37 1.97 9.06
C LEU A 11 13.83 1.50 9.14
N THR A 12 14.76 2.40 9.44
CA THR A 12 16.18 2.06 9.63
C THR A 12 16.37 1.16 10.84
N VAL A 13 15.75 1.49 11.96
CA VAL A 13 15.78 0.64 13.18
C VAL A 13 15.13 -0.71 12.89
N ALA A 14 13.99 -0.74 12.21
CA ALA A 14 13.30 -1.97 11.86
C ALA A 14 14.13 -2.84 10.91
N TYR A 15 14.84 -2.24 9.94
CA TYR A 15 15.77 -2.96 9.06
C TYR A 15 16.88 -3.65 9.87
N TRP A 16 17.58 -2.92 10.71
CA TRP A 16 18.67 -3.51 11.52
C TRP A 16 18.14 -4.56 12.50
N SER A 17 16.97 -4.32 13.10
CA SER A 17 16.29 -5.29 13.96
C SER A 17 15.96 -6.59 13.21
N SER A 18 15.58 -6.51 11.94
CA SER A 18 15.34 -7.69 11.12
C SER A 18 16.62 -8.47 10.83
N GLN A 19 17.74 -7.77 10.56
CA GLN A 19 19.03 -8.42 10.26
C GLN A 19 19.57 -9.24 11.44
N ILE A 20 19.33 -8.82 12.66
CA ILE A 20 19.78 -9.51 13.89
C ILE A 20 18.68 -10.41 14.50
N GLY A 21 17.55 -10.55 13.80
CA GLY A 21 16.49 -11.48 14.19
C GLY A 21 15.58 -11.01 15.32
N LEU A 22 15.63 -9.73 15.72
CA LEU A 22 14.77 -9.17 16.78
C LEU A 22 13.28 -9.22 16.44
N LEU A 23 12.89 -9.29 15.16
CA LEU A 23 11.49 -9.41 14.75
C LEU A 23 10.80 -10.66 15.31
N ARG A 24 11.55 -11.68 15.71
CA ARG A 24 11.02 -12.91 16.34
C ARG A 24 10.33 -12.66 17.68
N PHE A 25 10.64 -11.55 18.32
CA PHE A 25 10.06 -11.17 19.62
C PHE A 25 8.80 -10.30 19.48
N PHE A 26 8.46 -9.90 18.25
CA PHE A 26 7.24 -9.13 17.98
C PHE A 26 6.04 -10.06 17.70
N PRO A 27 4.82 -9.67 18.09
CA PRO A 27 3.60 -10.41 17.78
C PRO A 27 3.42 -10.60 16.26
N GLU A 28 2.89 -11.74 15.85
CA GLU A 28 2.66 -12.05 14.42
C GLU A 28 1.77 -11.03 13.73
N SER A 29 0.77 -10.49 14.43
CA SER A 29 -0.12 -9.44 13.93
C SER A 29 0.60 -8.18 13.49
N PHE A 30 1.87 -8.01 13.88
CA PHE A 30 2.68 -6.87 13.44
C PHE A 30 3.09 -6.97 11.97
N TYR A 31 3.30 -8.18 11.45
CA TYR A 31 3.80 -8.41 10.09
C TYR A 31 2.94 -9.35 9.25
N ILE A 32 2.01 -10.12 9.85
CA ILE A 32 1.04 -10.95 9.12
C ILE A 32 -0.30 -10.25 9.11
N LYS A 33 -0.67 -9.65 7.98
CA LYS A 33 -1.92 -8.91 7.80
C LYS A 33 -2.98 -9.72 7.05
N ASN A 34 -2.58 -10.76 6.31
CA ASN A 34 -3.52 -11.55 5.52
C ASN A 34 -4.34 -12.50 6.40
N PRO A 35 -5.67 -12.32 6.50
CA PRO A 35 -6.53 -13.16 7.33
C PRO A 35 -6.83 -14.53 6.70
N THR A 36 -6.55 -14.72 5.41
CA THR A 36 -6.94 -15.92 4.65
C THR A 36 -5.87 -17.02 4.63
N LEU A 37 -4.70 -16.77 5.23
CA LEU A 37 -3.61 -17.74 5.27
C LEU A 37 -3.98 -18.95 6.12
N THR A 38 -3.74 -20.15 5.58
CA THR A 38 -3.72 -21.38 6.36
C THR A 38 -2.57 -21.37 7.37
N GLU A 39 -2.61 -22.24 8.37
CA GLU A 39 -1.54 -22.32 9.38
C GLU A 39 -0.17 -22.63 8.75
N SER A 40 -0.12 -23.53 7.76
CA SER A 40 1.11 -23.85 7.03
C SER A 40 1.68 -22.63 6.30
N GLU A 41 0.84 -21.90 5.58
CA GLU A 41 1.23 -20.68 4.87
C GLU A 41 1.68 -19.58 5.84
N ARG A 42 0.99 -19.46 6.98
CA ARG A 42 1.35 -18.53 8.05
C ARG A 42 2.76 -18.80 8.58
N GLN A 43 3.11 -20.05 8.82
CA GLN A 43 4.46 -20.41 9.27
C GLN A 43 5.52 -20.12 8.21
N GLN A 44 5.25 -20.40 6.94
CA GLN A 44 6.16 -20.05 5.84
C GLN A 44 6.32 -18.54 5.70
N TYR A 45 5.21 -17.78 5.75
CA TYR A 45 5.23 -16.33 5.70
C TYR A 45 6.05 -15.73 6.85
N LYS A 46 5.90 -16.28 8.05
CA LYS A 46 6.66 -15.85 9.25
C LYS A 46 8.17 -15.97 9.05
N LEU A 47 8.63 -17.08 8.50
CA LEU A 47 10.06 -17.29 8.20
C LEU A 47 10.58 -16.28 7.18
N LEU A 48 9.80 -15.98 6.15
CA LEU A 48 10.13 -14.99 5.14
C LEU A 48 10.11 -13.57 5.71
N ALA A 49 9.10 -13.24 6.52
CA ALA A 49 8.97 -11.93 7.14
C ALA A 49 10.14 -11.61 8.05
N TYR A 50 10.62 -12.54 8.84
CA TYR A 50 11.78 -12.31 9.70
C TYR A 50 13.03 -11.86 8.95
N LYS A 51 13.18 -12.25 7.70
CA LYS A 51 14.34 -11.95 6.87
C LYS A 51 14.10 -10.81 5.89
N LEU A 52 12.90 -10.68 5.36
CA LEU A 52 12.59 -9.85 4.19
C LEU A 52 11.62 -8.70 4.49
N LEU A 53 11.06 -8.60 5.71
CA LEU A 53 10.04 -7.59 6.02
C LEU A 53 10.48 -6.18 5.66
N ILE A 54 11.76 -5.86 5.90
CA ILE A 54 12.36 -4.60 5.48
C ILE A 54 13.67 -4.88 4.75
N SER A 55 13.66 -4.63 3.45
CA SER A 55 14.84 -4.76 2.60
C SER A 55 15.61 -3.44 2.45
N ARG A 56 16.83 -3.52 1.93
CA ARG A 56 17.60 -2.31 1.54
C ARG A 56 16.88 -1.51 0.46
N ALA A 57 16.21 -2.20 -0.47
CA ALA A 57 15.41 -1.55 -1.52
C ALA A 57 14.28 -0.71 -0.89
N MET A 58 13.53 -1.26 0.05
CA MET A 58 12.47 -0.53 0.76
C MET A 58 13.01 0.69 1.52
N LEU A 59 14.18 0.58 2.16
CA LEU A 59 14.82 1.75 2.78
C LEU A 59 15.19 2.82 1.75
N HIS A 60 15.70 2.42 0.61
CA HIS A 60 16.04 3.36 -0.46
C HIS A 60 14.78 4.03 -1.03
N GLU A 61 13.75 3.25 -1.33
CA GLU A 61 12.47 3.74 -1.82
C GLU A 61 11.82 4.71 -0.83
N SER A 62 11.83 4.40 0.46
CA SER A 62 11.27 5.29 1.49
C SER A 62 11.93 6.66 1.52
N ARG A 63 13.24 6.74 1.23
CA ARG A 63 13.97 8.01 1.11
C ARG A 63 13.57 8.80 -0.12
N MET A 64 13.16 8.11 -1.18
CA MET A 64 12.80 8.71 -2.46
C MET A 64 11.30 9.05 -2.57
N VAL A 65 10.46 8.64 -1.60
CA VAL A 65 9.01 8.82 -1.67
C VAL A 65 8.61 10.26 -1.97
N LYS A 66 9.14 11.23 -1.22
CA LYS A 66 8.82 12.66 -1.41
C LYS A 66 9.27 13.17 -2.78
N GLU A 67 10.45 12.76 -3.21
CA GLU A 67 11.02 13.15 -4.50
C GLU A 67 10.23 12.54 -5.67
N ASN A 68 9.89 11.26 -5.55
CA ASN A 68 9.08 10.57 -6.56
C ASN A 68 7.66 11.14 -6.62
N ALA A 69 7.05 11.43 -5.48
CA ALA A 69 5.72 12.05 -5.43
C ALA A 69 5.66 13.39 -6.16
N LYS A 70 6.72 14.21 -6.09
CA LYS A 70 6.80 15.48 -6.84
C LYS A 70 6.84 15.29 -8.36
N LYS A 71 7.33 14.15 -8.83
CA LYS A 71 7.44 13.85 -10.27
C LYS A 71 6.13 13.33 -10.88
N VAL A 72 5.23 12.79 -10.06
CA VAL A 72 3.98 12.18 -10.54
C VAL A 72 3.14 13.16 -11.36
N PRO A 73 2.85 14.39 -10.91
CA PRO A 73 1.99 15.30 -11.65
C PRO A 73 2.49 15.63 -13.07
N SER A 74 3.81 15.69 -13.25
CA SER A 74 4.40 16.02 -14.57
C SER A 74 4.45 14.84 -15.55
N ASN A 75 4.20 13.63 -15.07
CA ASN A 75 4.31 12.40 -15.86
C ASN A 75 2.97 11.70 -16.12
N ILE A 76 1.87 12.28 -15.69
CA ILE A 76 0.55 11.71 -15.92
C ILE A 76 0.12 11.95 -17.37
N ASN A 77 -0.25 10.88 -18.07
CA ASN A 77 -0.86 10.98 -19.39
C ASN A 77 -2.39 11.02 -19.25
N PRO A 78 -3.04 12.18 -19.48
CA PRO A 78 -4.47 12.32 -19.27
C PRO A 78 -5.34 11.52 -20.25
N LYS A 79 -4.74 10.90 -21.27
CA LYS A 79 -5.45 10.08 -22.27
C LYS A 79 -5.57 8.61 -21.86
N ILE A 80 -4.83 8.18 -20.83
CA ILE A 80 -4.89 6.78 -20.39
C ILE A 80 -6.04 6.64 -19.39
N PRO A 81 -7.05 5.79 -19.70
CA PRO A 81 -8.09 5.47 -18.72
C PRO A 81 -7.47 4.87 -17.46
N THR A 82 -7.87 5.38 -16.32
CA THR A 82 -7.29 5.00 -15.02
C THR A 82 -8.38 4.57 -14.06
N LEU A 83 -8.20 3.40 -13.43
CA LEU A 83 -9.06 2.91 -12.36
C LEU A 83 -8.33 3.05 -11.03
N LEU A 84 -8.92 3.78 -10.09
CA LEU A 84 -8.46 3.86 -8.70
C LEU A 84 -9.38 3.03 -7.81
N LEU A 85 -8.83 1.99 -7.19
CA LEU A 85 -9.50 1.22 -6.14
C LEU A 85 -8.99 1.74 -4.79
N VAL A 86 -9.86 2.40 -4.04
CA VAL A 86 -9.48 3.19 -2.86
C VAL A 86 -10.03 2.52 -1.59
N SER A 87 -9.12 2.15 -0.71
CA SER A 87 -9.44 1.54 0.59
C SER A 87 -10.09 2.54 1.56
N ASN A 88 -10.55 2.05 2.72
CA ASN A 88 -11.00 2.91 3.81
C ASN A 88 -9.86 3.59 4.60
N GLY A 89 -8.61 3.42 4.18
CA GLY A 89 -7.43 4.04 4.79
C GLY A 89 -6.91 3.35 6.05
N LYS A 90 -7.59 2.34 6.57
CA LYS A 90 -7.13 1.62 7.76
C LYS A 90 -5.77 0.95 7.48
N GLY A 91 -4.80 1.25 8.32
CA GLY A 91 -3.42 0.77 8.19
C GLY A 91 -2.46 1.78 7.54
N THR A 92 -2.94 2.91 6.98
CA THR A 92 -2.10 3.94 6.36
C THR A 92 -1.59 5.00 7.34
N GLY A 93 -2.25 5.14 8.50
CA GLY A 93 -1.98 6.20 9.48
C GLY A 93 -2.75 7.49 9.21
N PHE A 94 -3.59 7.54 8.17
CA PHE A 94 -4.53 8.62 7.87
C PHE A 94 -5.95 8.24 8.31
N SER A 95 -6.80 9.23 8.53
CA SER A 95 -8.25 9.00 8.64
C SER A 95 -8.82 8.59 7.28
N GLN A 96 -9.99 7.95 7.27
CA GLN A 96 -10.65 7.56 6.02
C GLN A 96 -10.91 8.76 5.11
N SER A 97 -11.35 9.88 5.67
CA SER A 97 -11.61 11.10 4.90
C SER A 97 -10.36 11.71 4.27
N GLU A 98 -9.26 11.75 5.00
CA GLU A 98 -7.97 12.22 4.46
C GLU A 98 -7.47 11.30 3.34
N TRP A 99 -7.57 9.98 3.57
CA TRP A 99 -7.14 8.99 2.59
C TRP A 99 -7.94 9.07 1.30
N GLN A 100 -9.26 9.17 1.38
CA GLN A 100 -10.15 9.29 0.22
C GLN A 100 -9.96 10.64 -0.50
N HIS A 101 -9.73 11.72 0.26
CA HIS A 101 -9.46 13.03 -0.31
C HIS A 101 -8.22 13.05 -1.23
N PHE A 102 -7.17 12.28 -0.94
CA PHE A 102 -6.02 12.17 -1.84
C PHE A 102 -6.40 11.58 -3.20
N ALA A 103 -7.25 10.56 -3.21
CA ALA A 103 -7.74 9.95 -4.45
C ALA A 103 -8.67 10.89 -5.23
N GLU A 104 -9.57 11.58 -4.54
CA GLU A 104 -10.46 12.59 -5.12
C GLU A 104 -9.68 13.73 -5.77
N LYS A 105 -8.69 14.25 -5.06
CA LYS A 105 -7.83 15.31 -5.58
C LYS A 105 -7.11 14.84 -6.85
N PHE A 106 -6.50 13.65 -6.84
CA PHE A 106 -5.87 13.11 -8.03
C PHE A 106 -6.87 12.97 -9.17
N ALA A 107 -8.06 12.42 -8.92
CA ALA A 107 -9.09 12.22 -9.93
C ALA A 107 -9.62 13.55 -10.51
N SER A 108 -9.73 14.59 -9.69
CA SER A 108 -10.19 15.91 -10.14
C SER A 108 -9.22 16.61 -11.09
N GLU A 109 -7.95 16.24 -11.05
CA GLU A 109 -6.89 16.78 -11.90
C GLU A 109 -6.73 15.98 -13.23
N GLN A 110 -7.51 14.91 -13.43
CA GLN A 110 -7.40 13.99 -14.58
C GLN A 110 -8.73 13.79 -15.30
N ALA A 111 -8.69 13.68 -16.63
CA ALA A 111 -9.93 13.58 -17.45
C ALA A 111 -10.58 12.19 -17.45
N ASN A 112 -9.82 11.11 -17.27
CA ASN A 112 -10.27 9.74 -17.49
C ASN A 112 -10.01 8.85 -16.29
N VAL A 113 -10.42 9.29 -15.09
CA VAL A 113 -10.24 8.53 -13.85
C VAL A 113 -11.58 8.06 -13.30
N LYS A 114 -11.72 6.76 -13.10
CA LYS A 114 -12.81 6.14 -12.35
C LYS A 114 -12.32 5.82 -10.95
N VAL A 115 -13.02 6.31 -9.93
CA VAL A 115 -12.72 6.01 -8.52
C VAL A 115 -13.77 5.06 -7.97
N ILE A 116 -13.34 3.99 -7.31
CA ILE A 116 -14.20 3.05 -6.59
C ILE A 116 -13.69 2.94 -5.16
N TYR A 117 -14.59 3.22 -4.22
CA TYR A 117 -14.29 3.09 -2.79
C TYR A 117 -14.62 1.68 -2.33
N MET A 118 -13.69 1.07 -1.63
CA MET A 118 -13.80 -0.28 -1.09
C MET A 118 -13.70 -0.25 0.44
N ASP A 119 -14.69 -0.83 1.13
CA ASP A 119 -14.66 -0.89 2.59
C ASP A 119 -13.78 -2.04 3.07
N ALA A 120 -12.48 -1.83 2.94
CA ALA A 120 -11.44 -2.74 3.41
C ALA A 120 -10.18 -1.95 3.77
N PRO A 121 -9.28 -2.52 4.59
CA PRO A 121 -7.98 -1.92 4.92
C PRO A 121 -7.12 -1.66 3.67
N HIS A 122 -5.99 -0.96 3.86
CA HIS A 122 -5.10 -0.54 2.77
C HIS A 122 -4.66 -1.71 1.86
N ASP A 123 -4.43 -2.88 2.41
CA ASP A 123 -4.06 -4.08 1.67
C ASP A 123 -5.30 -4.77 1.07
N LEU A 124 -6.05 -4.08 0.22
CA LEU A 124 -7.34 -4.49 -0.38
C LEU A 124 -7.35 -5.91 -0.91
N TYR A 125 -6.26 -6.32 -1.58
CA TYR A 125 -6.13 -7.62 -2.24
C TYR A 125 -6.18 -8.81 -1.27
N HIS A 126 -5.91 -8.59 0.01
CA HIS A 126 -6.07 -9.61 1.05
C HIS A 126 -7.51 -9.82 1.48
N TYR A 127 -8.39 -8.85 1.25
CA TYR A 127 -9.74 -8.84 1.79
C TYR A 127 -10.82 -8.96 0.70
N GLN A 128 -10.59 -8.36 -0.46
CA GLN A 128 -11.60 -8.20 -1.51
C GLN A 128 -11.06 -8.57 -2.90
N SER A 129 -10.26 -9.62 -3.02
CA SER A 129 -9.62 -10.00 -4.29
C SER A 129 -10.62 -10.25 -5.41
N ASN A 130 -11.74 -10.93 -5.15
CA ASN A 130 -12.77 -11.21 -6.15
C ASN A 130 -13.46 -9.92 -6.64
N GLU A 131 -13.75 -9.00 -5.75
CA GLU A 131 -14.34 -7.70 -6.09
C GLU A 131 -13.36 -6.87 -6.94
N ILE A 132 -12.07 -6.86 -6.57
CA ILE A 132 -11.02 -6.20 -7.35
C ILE A 132 -10.99 -6.74 -8.79
N VAL A 133 -10.99 -8.06 -8.97
CA VAL A 133 -10.99 -8.69 -10.29
C VAL A 133 -12.23 -8.26 -11.09
N SER A 134 -13.42 -8.33 -10.50
CA SER A 134 -14.66 -7.91 -11.14
C SER A 134 -14.61 -6.45 -11.59
N GLN A 135 -14.15 -5.54 -10.74
CA GLN A 135 -14.05 -4.12 -11.09
C GLN A 135 -13.02 -3.85 -12.20
N ILE A 136 -11.92 -4.59 -12.24
CA ILE A 136 -10.93 -4.50 -13.31
C ILE A 136 -11.52 -5.02 -14.63
N GLU A 137 -12.21 -6.17 -14.61
CA GLU A 137 -12.84 -6.72 -15.82
C GLU A 137 -13.89 -5.77 -16.40
N ASP A 138 -14.74 -5.19 -15.55
CA ASP A 138 -15.76 -4.24 -15.98
C ASP A 138 -15.16 -2.95 -16.54
N PHE A 139 -14.09 -2.47 -15.92
CA PHE A 139 -13.35 -1.32 -16.41
C PHE A 139 -12.72 -1.58 -17.77
N LEU A 140 -12.11 -2.74 -17.99
CA LEU A 140 -11.51 -3.11 -19.28
C LEU A 140 -12.54 -3.30 -20.41
N LYS A 141 -13.76 -3.75 -20.08
CA LYS A 141 -14.85 -3.88 -21.06
C LYS A 141 -15.46 -2.52 -21.48
N SER A 142 -15.32 -1.51 -20.63
CA SER A 142 -15.91 -0.17 -20.85
C SER A 142 -14.96 0.82 -21.52
N ASN A 143 -13.71 0.49 -21.71
CA ASN A 143 -12.67 1.30 -22.33
C ASN A 143 -11.96 0.58 -23.49
#